data_38414bce2eaf76b607aa17684ad44656
#
_entry.id   38414bce2eaf76b607aa17684ad44656
#
_cell.length_a   1.000
_cell.length_b   1.000
_cell.length_c   1.000
_cell.angle_alpha   90.00
_cell.angle_beta   90.00
_cell.angle_gamma   90.00
#
_symmetry.space_group_name_H-M   'P 1'
#
loop_
_entity.id
_entity.type
_entity.pdbx_description
1 polymer ?
#
loop_
_entity_poly.entity_id
_entity_poly.type
_entity_poly.pdbx_seq_one_letter_code
_entity_poly.pdbx_strand_id
1 'polypeptide(L)'
;MSKTKLSAVIATALLVAGCATTSPRHAIPEVDYPAIEVISERLANQAELPNTGAHWWQAMGDPALDQLVERALAANHDLRAAALRVDAQLERLRVSRDQYRPQGGVAAQASSSRQQPLGGGDAQRTEQLSAGLSADWQLDLFGRISARVRQAQASTNNAQAAKAQVLADVVSGVASAYSGLAGAEEQLAVLDQQLKLLDESVDVLQFRVDEGLATSLELSRAKALQYEFRAQKPALVQQQNRYRETLAVLTGSRIQGIVTGQTAGLLASANSMSWAIDKPVVALVKAPAVLLATSNVANAFALTDEAQASLYPQVSITGVLGVLNGGGLSLGDAQGQRLVQPTLRWSLLNFAALKANLRAAKLEEQVVLEAYEKQWLTVLNRADTAISQWQSQQQRLALLVNRQRFAQEAHTQAKSRYEEGIIPYLDYLDAQRDLLSSESELVVARTQLLARYTELRRAFAGDWANTLYDA
;
A
#
# COMPACT_ATOMS: atom_id res chain seq x y z
N MET A 1 35.27 46.38 25.14
CA MET A 1 35.90 45.04 25.14
C MET A 1 36.96 45.04 24.04
N SER A 2 38.20 44.68 24.35
CA SER A 2 39.32 44.69 23.41
C SER A 2 39.06 43.66 22.29
N LYS A 3 39.34 44.03 21.03
CA LYS A 3 39.21 43.17 19.83
C LYS A 3 39.91 41.80 19.99
N THR A 4 40.96 41.72 20.80
CA THR A 4 41.68 40.51 21.14
C THR A 4 40.92 39.50 21.99
N LYS A 5 40.00 39.94 22.87
CA LYS A 5 39.16 39.04 23.69
C LYS A 5 38.00 38.41 22.87
N LEU A 6 37.49 39.13 21.88
CA LEU A 6 36.43 38.64 20.98
C LEU A 6 37.01 37.60 20.00
N SER A 7 38.24 37.80 19.49
CA SER A 7 38.94 36.85 18.62
C SER A 7 39.27 35.54 19.32
N ALA A 8 39.65 35.60 20.62
CA ALA A 8 39.96 34.40 21.41
C ALA A 8 38.69 33.55 21.67
N VAL A 9 37.53 34.17 21.93
CA VAL A 9 36.26 33.47 22.13
C VAL A 9 35.78 32.82 20.81
N ILE A 10 35.94 33.49 19.67
CA ILE A 10 35.60 32.95 18.36
C ILE A 10 36.54 31.80 17.98
N ALA A 11 37.83 31.90 18.24
CA ALA A 11 38.80 30.84 17.98
C ALA A 11 38.56 29.59 18.86
N THR A 12 38.16 29.76 20.13
CA THR A 12 37.82 28.64 21.01
C THR A 12 36.50 27.96 20.59
N ALA A 13 35.53 28.74 20.12
CA ALA A 13 34.28 28.20 19.57
C ALA A 13 34.50 27.40 18.26
N LEU A 14 35.42 27.84 17.39
CA LEU A 14 35.79 27.15 16.15
C LEU A 14 36.59 25.86 16.41
N LEU A 15 37.39 25.79 17.46
CA LEU A 15 38.13 24.58 17.83
C LEU A 15 37.20 23.50 18.43
N VAL A 16 36.13 23.87 19.12
CA VAL A 16 35.10 22.92 19.61
C VAL A 16 34.23 22.42 18.50
N ALA A 17 33.99 23.19 17.44
CA ALA A 17 33.18 22.78 16.28
C ALA A 17 33.86 21.72 15.40
N GLY A 18 35.19 21.63 15.40
CA GLY A 18 35.94 20.69 14.56
C GLY A 18 35.82 19.21 14.95
N CYS A 19 35.34 18.89 16.16
CA CYS A 19 35.20 17.50 16.64
C CYS A 19 33.78 16.93 16.54
N ALA A 20 32.79 17.70 16.06
CA ALA A 20 31.39 17.33 16.13
C ALA A 20 30.77 16.80 14.81
N THR A 21 31.57 16.66 13.74
CA THR A 21 31.04 16.39 12.39
C THR A 21 30.94 14.92 12.01
N THR A 22 31.14 13.99 12.90
CA THR A 22 30.88 12.57 12.63
C THR A 22 29.66 12.09 13.39
N SER A 23 28.45 12.45 12.91
CA SER A 23 27.29 11.63 13.24
C SER A 23 27.59 10.21 12.77
N PRO A 24 27.47 9.19 13.62
CA PRO A 24 27.60 7.82 13.18
C PRO A 24 26.58 7.61 12.05
N ARG A 25 27.06 7.28 10.86
CA ARG A 25 26.16 6.88 9.78
C ARG A 25 25.54 5.56 10.22
N HIS A 26 24.31 5.61 10.73
CA HIS A 26 23.53 4.43 10.96
C HIS A 26 23.36 3.73 9.61
N ALA A 27 23.91 2.54 9.48
CA ALA A 27 23.67 1.68 8.33
C ALA A 27 22.37 0.89 8.60
N ILE A 28 21.47 0.90 7.65
CA ILE A 28 20.32 -0.01 7.68
C ILE A 28 20.91 -1.43 7.63
N PRO A 29 20.51 -2.33 8.53
CA PRO A 29 21.05 -3.69 8.54
C PRO A 29 20.86 -4.35 7.19
N GLU A 30 21.92 -4.93 6.63
CA GLU A 30 21.81 -5.78 5.45
C GLU A 30 21.18 -7.09 5.91
N VAL A 31 20.07 -7.41 5.27
CA VAL A 31 19.28 -8.59 5.64
C VAL A 31 19.77 -9.74 4.79
N ASP A 32 20.53 -10.64 5.41
CA ASP A 32 20.97 -11.91 4.81
C ASP A 32 20.01 -13.01 5.26
N TYR A 33 19.04 -13.33 4.42
CA TYR A 33 18.14 -14.44 4.67
C TYR A 33 18.39 -15.58 3.68
N PRO A 34 18.76 -16.80 4.16
CA PRO A 34 18.86 -18.00 3.31
C PRO A 34 17.56 -18.29 2.53
N ALA A 35 16.42 -17.83 3.04
CA ALA A 35 15.13 -17.95 2.34
C ALA A 35 15.10 -17.22 0.98
N ILE A 36 15.92 -16.19 0.78
CA ILE A 36 16.05 -15.49 -0.51
C ILE A 36 16.67 -16.40 -1.56
N GLU A 37 17.70 -17.16 -1.19
CA GLU A 37 18.34 -18.15 -2.08
C GLU A 37 17.37 -19.25 -2.46
N VAL A 38 16.61 -19.79 -1.52
CA VAL A 38 15.60 -20.84 -1.76
C VAL A 38 14.51 -20.34 -2.72
N ILE A 39 14.03 -19.11 -2.56
CA ILE A 39 13.05 -18.50 -3.49
C ILE A 39 13.69 -18.33 -4.87
N SER A 40 14.93 -17.87 -4.94
CA SER A 40 15.66 -17.70 -6.21
C SER A 40 15.86 -19.03 -6.94
N GLU A 41 16.23 -20.11 -6.23
CA GLU A 41 16.39 -21.43 -6.81
C GLU A 41 15.07 -22.04 -7.32
N ARG A 42 13.98 -21.87 -6.56
CA ARG A 42 12.64 -22.29 -6.99
C ARG A 42 12.18 -21.58 -8.26
N LEU A 43 12.56 -20.31 -8.43
CA LEU A 43 12.20 -19.49 -9.58
C LEU A 43 13.15 -19.69 -10.77
N ALA A 44 14.43 -19.97 -10.53
CA ALA A 44 15.40 -20.26 -11.59
C ALA A 44 15.07 -21.53 -12.38
N ASN A 45 14.37 -22.48 -11.78
CA ASN A 45 13.89 -23.70 -12.44
C ASN A 45 12.60 -23.50 -13.27
N GLN A 46 12.03 -22.29 -13.28
CA GLN A 46 10.90 -21.96 -14.14
C GLN A 46 11.43 -21.32 -15.42
N ALA A 47 11.20 -22.03 -16.55
CA ALA A 47 11.71 -21.70 -17.87
C ALA A 47 11.58 -20.21 -18.25
N GLU A 48 12.42 -19.78 -19.17
CA GLU A 48 12.47 -18.45 -19.84
C GLU A 48 11.11 -18.01 -20.39
N LEU A 49 10.26 -17.50 -19.50
CA LEU A 49 8.96 -16.95 -19.87
C LEU A 49 9.08 -15.44 -20.01
N PRO A 50 8.40 -14.80 -20.94
CA PRO A 50 8.48 -13.37 -21.14
C PRO A 50 8.07 -12.64 -19.86
N ASN A 51 8.96 -11.80 -19.34
CA ASN A 51 8.62 -10.88 -18.25
C ASN A 51 7.63 -9.83 -18.79
N THR A 52 6.42 -9.83 -18.28
CA THR A 52 5.39 -8.86 -18.67
C THR A 52 5.62 -7.47 -18.07
N GLY A 53 6.68 -7.29 -17.26
CA GLY A 53 7.06 -6.01 -16.69
C GLY A 53 5.95 -5.33 -15.88
N ALA A 54 5.86 -4.00 -16.04
CA ALA A 54 4.93 -3.16 -15.31
C ALA A 54 3.44 -3.47 -15.58
N HIS A 55 3.10 -4.00 -16.77
CA HIS A 55 1.72 -4.25 -17.23
C HIS A 55 1.36 -5.74 -17.18
N TRP A 56 1.69 -6.42 -16.09
CA TRP A 56 1.53 -7.86 -15.93
C TRP A 56 0.10 -8.40 -16.17
N TRP A 57 -0.94 -7.58 -15.99
CA TRP A 57 -2.34 -7.97 -16.21
C TRP A 57 -2.64 -8.19 -17.71
N GLN A 58 -1.87 -7.57 -18.62
CA GLN A 58 -2.01 -7.79 -20.07
C GLN A 58 -1.71 -9.24 -20.46
N ALA A 59 -0.89 -9.96 -19.68
CA ALA A 59 -0.67 -11.39 -19.87
C ALA A 59 -1.92 -12.25 -19.65
N MET A 60 -2.97 -11.69 -19.03
CA MET A 60 -4.28 -12.35 -18.90
C MET A 60 -5.06 -12.33 -20.22
N GLY A 61 -4.62 -11.54 -21.23
CA GLY A 61 -5.12 -11.58 -22.59
C GLY A 61 -6.53 -11.02 -22.79
N ASP A 62 -6.98 -10.12 -21.91
CA ASP A 62 -8.33 -9.54 -21.95
C ASP A 62 -8.28 -8.01 -22.05
N PRO A 63 -8.63 -7.42 -23.22
CA PRO A 63 -8.62 -5.96 -23.39
C PRO A 63 -9.60 -5.20 -22.48
N ALA A 64 -10.66 -5.84 -21.98
CA ALA A 64 -11.58 -5.20 -21.06
C ALA A 64 -10.93 -5.03 -19.67
N LEU A 65 -10.10 -5.98 -19.25
CA LEU A 65 -9.29 -5.84 -18.04
C LEU A 65 -8.30 -4.67 -18.18
N ASP A 66 -7.63 -4.54 -19.33
CA ASP A 66 -6.69 -3.44 -19.58
C ASP A 66 -7.38 -2.08 -19.41
N GLN A 67 -8.55 -1.90 -20.02
CA GLN A 67 -9.34 -0.67 -19.90
C GLN A 67 -9.81 -0.40 -18.47
N LEU A 68 -10.16 -1.44 -17.71
CA LEU A 68 -10.56 -1.28 -16.30
C LEU A 68 -9.37 -0.86 -15.43
N VAL A 69 -8.20 -1.43 -15.64
CA VAL A 69 -6.98 -1.03 -14.93
C VAL A 69 -6.60 0.41 -15.28
N GLU A 70 -6.57 0.79 -16.55
CA GLU A 70 -6.29 2.17 -16.99
C GLU A 70 -7.28 3.17 -16.36
N ARG A 71 -8.57 2.82 -16.34
CA ARG A 71 -9.60 3.66 -15.70
C ARG A 71 -9.39 3.75 -14.19
N ALA A 72 -9.02 2.67 -13.53
CA ALA A 72 -8.71 2.68 -12.10
C ALA A 72 -7.48 3.56 -11.81
N LEU A 73 -6.41 3.44 -12.58
CA LEU A 73 -5.22 4.29 -12.44
C LEU A 73 -5.54 5.78 -12.60
N ALA A 74 -6.46 6.14 -13.50
CA ALA A 74 -6.85 7.52 -13.75
C ALA A 74 -7.85 8.08 -12.72
N ALA A 75 -8.77 7.25 -12.19
CA ALA A 75 -9.94 7.73 -11.48
C ALA A 75 -10.07 7.24 -10.03
N ASN A 76 -9.23 6.29 -9.56
CA ASN A 76 -9.32 5.76 -8.22
C ASN A 76 -9.05 6.84 -7.15
N HIS A 77 -9.96 6.96 -6.18
CA HIS A 77 -9.87 7.97 -5.13
C HIS A 77 -8.77 7.70 -4.10
N ASP A 78 -8.48 6.43 -3.78
CA ASP A 78 -7.43 6.08 -2.83
C ASP A 78 -6.05 6.38 -3.42
N LEU A 79 -5.86 6.12 -4.71
CA LEU A 79 -4.63 6.44 -5.43
C LEU A 79 -4.41 7.96 -5.51
N ARG A 80 -5.45 8.74 -5.79
CA ARG A 80 -5.38 10.21 -5.76
C ARG A 80 -5.06 10.73 -4.36
N ALA A 81 -5.71 10.18 -3.33
CA ALA A 81 -5.42 10.55 -1.94
C ALA A 81 -3.98 10.23 -1.55
N ALA A 82 -3.44 9.08 -1.99
CA ALA A 82 -2.05 8.72 -1.75
C ALA A 82 -1.07 9.68 -2.47
N ALA A 83 -1.37 10.09 -3.71
CA ALA A 83 -0.58 11.10 -4.43
C ALA A 83 -0.56 12.45 -3.68
N LEU A 84 -1.71 12.95 -3.26
CA LEU A 84 -1.81 14.19 -2.48
C LEU A 84 -1.05 14.11 -1.14
N ARG A 85 -0.98 12.92 -0.51
CA ARG A 85 -0.17 12.72 0.70
C ARG A 85 1.32 12.85 0.40
N VAL A 86 1.80 12.36 -0.74
CA VAL A 86 3.20 12.56 -1.19
C VAL A 86 3.48 14.05 -1.37
N ASP A 87 2.62 14.76 -2.09
CA ASP A 87 2.78 16.20 -2.31
C ASP A 87 2.82 16.98 -0.99
N ALA A 88 1.92 16.65 -0.05
CA ALA A 88 1.92 17.27 1.27
C ALA A 88 3.23 17.00 2.06
N GLN A 89 3.83 15.81 1.93
CA GLN A 89 5.11 15.52 2.58
C GLN A 89 6.28 16.25 1.90
N LEU A 90 6.23 16.41 0.58
CA LEU A 90 7.23 17.21 -0.14
C LEU A 90 7.22 18.67 0.32
N GLU A 91 6.04 19.27 0.52
CA GLU A 91 5.95 20.63 1.07
C GLU A 91 6.47 20.72 2.53
N ARG A 92 6.17 19.72 3.36
CA ARG A 92 6.75 19.64 4.73
C ARG A 92 8.27 19.50 4.72
N LEU A 93 8.80 18.74 3.76
CA LEU A 93 10.25 18.63 3.57
C LEU A 93 10.86 19.99 3.16
N ARG A 94 10.19 20.77 2.30
CA ARG A 94 10.60 22.14 1.96
C ARG A 94 10.66 23.03 3.21
N VAL A 95 9.59 23.00 4.03
CA VAL A 95 9.55 23.74 5.30
C VAL A 95 10.69 23.30 6.24
N SER A 96 10.98 22.00 6.33
CA SER A 96 12.10 21.50 7.15
C SER A 96 13.46 21.99 6.63
N ARG A 97 13.67 22.02 5.32
CA ARG A 97 14.88 22.54 4.68
C ARG A 97 15.04 24.04 4.85
N ASP A 98 13.92 24.78 4.92
CA ASP A 98 13.96 26.22 5.12
C ASP A 98 14.49 26.63 6.50
N GLN A 99 14.48 25.72 7.50
CA GLN A 99 15.10 25.91 8.81
C GLN A 99 16.63 26.18 8.75
N TYR A 100 17.31 25.83 7.66
CA TYR A 100 18.71 26.22 7.45
C TYR A 100 18.90 27.70 7.15
N ARG A 101 17.86 28.43 6.83
CA ARG A 101 17.89 29.85 6.44
C ARG A 101 17.43 30.73 7.59
N PRO A 102 17.85 32.00 7.62
CA PRO A 102 17.25 32.98 8.53
C PRO A 102 15.74 33.08 8.31
N GLN A 103 15.00 33.03 9.38
CA GLN A 103 13.53 33.20 9.39
C GLN A 103 13.21 34.52 10.06
N GLY A 104 12.27 35.28 9.51
CA GLY A 104 11.96 36.57 10.06
C GLY A 104 10.68 37.15 9.51
N GLY A 105 10.35 38.33 10.02
CA GLY A 105 9.14 39.03 9.63
C GLY A 105 9.15 40.47 10.09
N VAL A 106 8.07 41.17 9.76
CA VAL A 106 7.78 42.50 10.27
C VAL A 106 7.05 42.38 11.60
N ALA A 107 7.51 43.09 12.60
CA ALA A 107 6.84 43.16 13.90
C ALA A 107 6.64 44.63 14.27
N ALA A 108 5.44 44.98 14.75
CA ALA A 108 5.15 46.28 15.39
C ALA A 108 4.55 45.95 16.78
N GLN A 109 5.09 46.59 17.79
CA GLN A 109 4.66 46.40 19.18
C GLN A 109 4.48 47.76 19.87
N ALA A 110 3.35 47.96 20.51
CA ALA A 110 3.10 49.06 21.41
C ALA A 110 2.91 48.49 22.82
N SER A 111 3.64 48.99 23.78
CA SER A 111 3.47 48.62 25.18
C SER A 111 3.34 49.84 26.07
N SER A 112 2.47 49.76 27.09
CA SER A 112 2.35 50.75 28.14
C SER A 112 2.38 50.00 29.48
N SER A 113 3.36 50.29 30.31
CA SER A 113 3.49 49.71 31.61
C SER A 113 3.52 50.76 32.70
N ARG A 114 2.92 50.51 33.85
CA ARG A 114 2.97 51.36 35.05
C ARG A 114 3.57 50.54 36.18
N GLN A 115 4.73 51.00 36.65
CA GLN A 115 5.49 50.29 37.67
C GLN A 115 5.77 51.19 38.85
N GLN A 116 5.44 50.75 40.05
CA GLN A 116 5.78 51.43 41.26
C GLN A 116 7.10 50.95 41.79
N PRO A 117 8.06 51.83 42.15
CA PRO A 117 9.35 51.42 42.71
C PRO A 117 9.19 50.65 44.03
N LEU A 118 9.97 49.57 44.23
CA LEU A 118 9.94 48.77 45.47
C LEU A 118 10.25 49.53 46.77
N GLY A 119 10.80 50.75 46.67
CA GLY A 119 11.14 51.60 47.83
C GLY A 119 10.11 52.69 48.14
N GLY A 120 8.92 52.68 47.50
CA GLY A 120 7.94 53.78 47.60
C GLY A 120 8.27 54.93 46.66
N GLY A 121 7.30 55.66 46.22
CA GLY A 121 7.39 56.75 45.26
C GLY A 121 6.27 56.70 44.21
N ASP A 122 6.14 57.72 43.41
CA ASP A 122 5.12 57.77 42.34
C ASP A 122 5.32 56.68 41.29
N ALA A 123 4.22 56.06 40.86
CA ALA A 123 4.25 55.06 39.82
C ALA A 123 4.65 55.67 38.49
N GLN A 124 5.75 55.18 37.91
CA GLN A 124 6.25 55.59 36.61
C GLN A 124 5.50 54.87 35.47
N ARG A 125 5.05 55.62 34.51
CA ARG A 125 4.48 55.11 33.26
C ARG A 125 5.52 55.10 32.20
N THR A 126 5.77 53.95 31.63
CA THR A 126 6.66 53.76 30.49
C THR A 126 5.83 53.33 29.29
N GLU A 127 5.90 54.13 28.24
CA GLU A 127 5.27 53.82 26.94
C GLU A 127 6.37 53.54 25.93
N GLN A 128 6.18 52.51 25.15
CA GLN A 128 7.16 52.09 24.15
C GLN A 128 6.46 51.68 22.88
N LEU A 129 6.93 52.19 21.75
CA LEU A 129 6.49 51.76 20.42
C LEU A 129 7.72 51.31 19.64
N SER A 130 7.65 50.11 19.11
CA SER A 130 8.70 49.56 18.21
C SER A 130 8.06 49.05 16.92
N ALA A 131 8.71 49.26 15.81
CA ALA A 131 8.36 48.68 14.53
C ALA A 131 9.61 48.35 13.74
N GLY A 132 9.66 47.13 13.11
CA GLY A 132 10.84 46.75 12.37
C GLY A 132 10.81 45.39 11.79
N LEU A 133 11.91 45.02 11.15
CA LEU A 133 12.22 43.67 10.65
C LEU A 133 12.99 42.94 11.72
N SER A 134 12.58 41.72 12.01
CA SER A 134 13.36 40.78 12.84
C SER A 134 13.69 39.53 12.03
N ALA A 135 14.88 39.00 12.22
CA ALA A 135 15.32 37.73 11.66
C ALA A 135 15.98 36.90 12.76
N ASP A 136 15.65 35.63 12.83
CA ASP A 136 16.32 34.66 13.68
C ASP A 136 16.89 33.55 12.80
N TRP A 137 18.14 33.19 13.07
CA TRP A 137 18.86 32.15 12.34
C TRP A 137 19.47 31.17 13.33
N GLN A 138 18.97 29.94 13.34
CA GLN A 138 19.54 28.85 14.11
C GLN A 138 20.67 28.20 13.32
N LEU A 139 21.87 28.17 13.86
CA LEU A 139 23.04 27.52 13.26
C LEU A 139 23.02 26.03 13.57
N ASP A 140 23.14 25.19 12.54
CA ASP A 140 23.13 23.73 12.70
C ASP A 140 24.56 23.18 12.99
N LEU A 141 25.13 23.59 14.13
CA LEU A 141 26.48 23.18 14.51
C LEU A 141 26.59 21.73 14.95
N PHE A 142 25.52 21.16 15.46
CA PHE A 142 25.48 19.81 16.05
C PHE A 142 24.50 18.89 15.35
N GLY A 143 24.03 19.24 14.16
CA GLY A 143 23.22 18.38 13.30
C GLY A 143 21.75 18.25 13.69
N ARG A 144 21.20 19.12 14.54
CA ARG A 144 19.79 19.07 14.95
C ARG A 144 18.83 19.36 13.82
N ILE A 145 19.11 20.41 13.02
CA ILE A 145 18.31 20.76 11.85
C ILE A 145 18.48 19.68 10.78
N SER A 146 19.71 19.22 10.56
CA SER A 146 20.01 18.11 9.66
C SER A 146 19.24 16.84 10.02
N ALA A 147 19.10 16.50 11.30
CA ALA A 147 18.31 15.37 11.75
C ALA A 147 16.82 15.54 11.42
N ARG A 148 16.24 16.73 11.64
CA ARG A 148 14.86 17.04 11.27
C ARG A 148 14.60 16.98 9.77
N VAL A 149 15.57 17.44 8.96
CA VAL A 149 15.48 17.33 7.50
C VAL A 149 15.51 15.87 7.06
N ARG A 150 16.39 15.02 7.67
CA ARG A 150 16.41 13.57 7.41
C ARG A 150 15.09 12.90 7.83
N GLN A 151 14.51 13.29 8.95
CA GLN A 151 13.18 12.82 9.39
C GLN A 151 12.09 13.17 8.37
N ALA A 152 12.05 14.41 7.90
CA ALA A 152 11.09 14.84 6.87
C ALA A 152 11.31 14.11 5.53
N GLN A 153 12.57 13.85 5.16
CA GLN A 153 12.92 13.04 3.98
C GLN A 153 12.44 11.59 4.14
N ALA A 154 12.68 10.97 5.29
CA ALA A 154 12.19 9.62 5.58
C ALA A 154 10.66 9.54 5.54
N SER A 155 9.96 10.57 6.06
CA SER A 155 8.50 10.67 5.97
C SER A 155 8.01 10.82 4.52
N THR A 156 8.76 11.52 3.67
CA THR A 156 8.45 11.62 2.24
C THR A 156 8.62 10.28 1.53
N ASN A 157 9.74 9.58 1.78
CA ASN A 157 9.99 8.24 1.23
C ASN A 157 8.92 7.24 1.70
N ASN A 158 8.48 7.33 2.96
CA ASN A 158 7.37 6.53 3.49
C ASN A 158 6.07 6.77 2.71
N ALA A 159 5.72 8.04 2.45
CA ALA A 159 4.53 8.37 1.67
C ALA A 159 4.61 7.88 0.23
N GLN A 160 5.79 7.90 -0.40
CA GLN A 160 6.02 7.34 -1.73
C GLN A 160 5.84 5.82 -1.75
N ALA A 161 6.42 5.11 -0.78
CA ALA A 161 6.24 3.66 -0.65
C ALA A 161 4.78 3.29 -0.35
N ALA A 162 4.08 4.09 0.47
CA ALA A 162 2.65 3.92 0.72
C ALA A 162 1.81 4.11 -0.54
N LYS A 163 2.14 5.09 -1.40
CA LYS A 163 1.49 5.27 -2.71
C LYS A 163 1.71 4.06 -3.61
N ALA A 164 2.93 3.51 -3.67
CA ALA A 164 3.22 2.31 -4.44
C ALA A 164 2.45 1.09 -3.90
N GLN A 165 2.25 0.97 -2.59
CA GLN A 165 1.41 -0.06 -1.99
C GLN A 165 -0.05 0.09 -2.41
N VAL A 166 -0.61 1.29 -2.36
CA VAL A 166 -1.99 1.55 -2.82
C VAL A 166 -2.15 1.23 -4.30
N LEU A 167 -1.15 1.58 -5.13
CA LEU A 167 -1.13 1.22 -6.55
C LEU A 167 -1.20 -0.29 -6.75
N ALA A 168 -0.36 -1.04 -6.04
CA ALA A 168 -0.36 -2.50 -6.09
C ALA A 168 -1.70 -3.09 -5.66
N ASP A 169 -2.30 -2.54 -4.60
CA ASP A 169 -3.58 -2.98 -4.08
C ASP A 169 -4.74 -2.68 -5.05
N VAL A 170 -4.74 -1.50 -5.69
CA VAL A 170 -5.77 -1.12 -6.68
C VAL A 170 -5.69 -1.99 -7.92
N VAL A 171 -4.51 -2.14 -8.54
CA VAL A 171 -4.34 -2.94 -9.76
C VAL A 171 -4.67 -4.41 -9.50
N SER A 172 -4.16 -4.99 -8.40
CA SER A 172 -4.46 -6.38 -8.03
C SER A 172 -5.94 -6.55 -7.65
N GLY A 173 -6.54 -5.54 -7.01
CA GLY A 173 -7.96 -5.51 -6.69
C GLY A 173 -8.85 -5.54 -7.94
N VAL A 174 -8.52 -4.75 -8.97
CA VAL A 174 -9.23 -4.75 -10.26
C VAL A 174 -9.10 -6.12 -10.93
N ALA A 175 -7.88 -6.65 -11.06
CA ALA A 175 -7.65 -7.94 -11.70
C ALA A 175 -8.37 -9.10 -10.98
N SER A 176 -8.36 -9.10 -9.64
CA SER A 176 -9.06 -10.10 -8.82
C SER A 176 -10.57 -9.99 -8.94
N ALA A 177 -11.13 -8.77 -8.85
CA ALA A 177 -12.57 -8.55 -8.96
C ALA A 177 -13.09 -8.86 -10.37
N TYR A 178 -12.32 -8.52 -11.40
CA TYR A 178 -12.67 -8.86 -12.79
C TYR A 178 -12.62 -10.37 -13.06
N SER A 179 -11.58 -11.05 -12.56
CA SER A 179 -11.51 -12.52 -12.64
C SER A 179 -12.66 -13.19 -11.89
N GLY A 180 -13.04 -12.65 -10.74
CA GLY A 180 -14.20 -13.12 -9.98
C GLY A 180 -15.53 -12.88 -10.72
N LEU A 181 -15.68 -11.74 -11.39
CA LEU A 181 -16.83 -11.43 -12.25
C LEU A 181 -16.92 -12.41 -13.41
N ALA A 182 -15.81 -12.64 -14.12
CA ALA A 182 -15.74 -13.62 -15.21
C ALA A 182 -16.14 -15.03 -14.74
N GLY A 183 -15.64 -15.44 -13.57
CA GLY A 183 -16.00 -16.71 -12.96
C GLY A 183 -17.48 -16.81 -12.61
N ALA A 184 -18.09 -15.77 -12.08
CA ALA A 184 -19.51 -15.75 -11.75
C ALA A 184 -20.41 -15.75 -13.00
N GLU A 185 -20.01 -15.04 -14.06
CA GLU A 185 -20.72 -15.02 -15.35
C GLU A 185 -20.69 -16.40 -16.03
N GLU A 186 -19.53 -17.04 -16.05
CA GLU A 186 -19.38 -18.40 -16.61
C GLU A 186 -20.16 -19.44 -15.78
N GLN A 187 -20.10 -19.35 -14.43
CA GLN A 187 -20.91 -20.24 -13.58
C GLN A 187 -22.41 -20.08 -13.84
N LEU A 188 -22.89 -18.83 -14.04
CA LEU A 188 -24.29 -18.58 -14.41
C LEU A 188 -24.62 -19.17 -15.78
N ALA A 189 -23.75 -19.04 -16.78
CA ALA A 189 -23.97 -19.61 -18.11
C ALA A 189 -24.02 -21.14 -18.07
N VAL A 190 -23.07 -21.77 -17.36
CA VAL A 190 -23.07 -23.23 -17.14
C VAL A 190 -24.32 -23.65 -16.39
N LEU A 191 -24.72 -22.98 -15.32
CA LEU A 191 -25.92 -23.28 -14.56
C LEU A 191 -27.19 -23.16 -15.42
N ASP A 192 -27.30 -22.14 -16.26
CA ASP A 192 -28.46 -21.96 -17.13
C ASP A 192 -28.56 -23.09 -18.18
N GLN A 193 -27.41 -23.55 -18.72
CA GLN A 193 -27.37 -24.74 -19.59
C GLN A 193 -27.79 -26.02 -18.84
N GLN A 194 -27.29 -26.22 -17.62
CA GLN A 194 -27.59 -27.32 -16.74
C GLN A 194 -29.10 -27.36 -16.39
N LEU A 195 -29.67 -26.21 -16.05
CA LEU A 195 -31.10 -26.10 -15.77
C LEU A 195 -31.96 -26.45 -16.99
N LYS A 196 -31.56 -26.02 -18.19
CA LYS A 196 -32.26 -26.40 -19.43
C LYS A 196 -32.28 -27.92 -19.64
N LEU A 197 -31.15 -28.60 -19.45
CA LEU A 197 -31.07 -30.07 -19.56
C LEU A 197 -31.90 -30.77 -18.48
N LEU A 198 -31.93 -30.25 -17.26
CA LEU A 198 -32.77 -30.79 -16.18
C LEU A 198 -34.25 -30.55 -16.41
N ASP A 199 -34.65 -29.40 -16.96
CA ASP A 199 -36.03 -29.10 -17.35
C ASP A 199 -36.52 -30.11 -18.41
N GLU A 200 -35.73 -30.32 -19.48
CA GLU A 200 -36.01 -31.31 -20.52
C GLU A 200 -36.14 -32.73 -19.94
N SER A 201 -35.24 -33.12 -19.01
CA SER A 201 -35.28 -34.43 -18.34
C SER A 201 -36.51 -34.61 -17.48
N VAL A 202 -36.94 -33.58 -16.76
CA VAL A 202 -38.20 -33.61 -15.94
C VAL A 202 -39.43 -33.74 -16.81
N ASP A 203 -39.49 -33.01 -17.94
CA ASP A 203 -40.61 -33.06 -18.86
C ASP A 203 -40.78 -34.45 -19.50
N VAL A 204 -39.68 -35.06 -19.95
CA VAL A 204 -39.67 -36.43 -20.48
C VAL A 204 -40.10 -37.43 -19.40
N LEU A 205 -39.63 -37.31 -18.17
CA LEU A 205 -39.98 -38.18 -17.07
C LEU A 205 -41.43 -38.01 -16.64
N GLN A 206 -41.97 -36.79 -16.63
CA GLN A 206 -43.36 -36.53 -16.34
C GLN A 206 -44.26 -37.26 -17.35
N PHE A 207 -43.96 -37.13 -18.66
CA PHE A 207 -44.67 -37.85 -19.72
C PHE A 207 -44.63 -39.38 -19.52
N ARG A 208 -43.44 -39.94 -19.20
CA ARG A 208 -43.30 -41.40 -18.97
C ARG A 208 -44.05 -41.88 -17.73
N VAL A 209 -44.16 -41.07 -16.67
CA VAL A 209 -44.98 -41.41 -15.49
C VAL A 209 -46.48 -41.41 -15.84
N ASP A 210 -46.90 -40.41 -16.61
CA ASP A 210 -48.32 -40.30 -17.04
C ASP A 210 -48.73 -41.48 -17.93
N GLU A 211 -47.82 -42.04 -18.73
CA GLU A 211 -47.99 -43.23 -19.55
C GLU A 211 -47.73 -44.55 -18.78
N GLY A 212 -47.39 -44.49 -17.48
CA GLY A 212 -47.09 -45.68 -16.66
C GLY A 212 -45.77 -46.35 -16.95
N LEU A 213 -44.85 -45.68 -17.67
CA LEU A 213 -43.53 -46.18 -18.11
C LEU A 213 -42.39 -45.83 -17.16
N ALA A 214 -42.64 -44.98 -16.16
CA ALA A 214 -41.70 -44.59 -15.13
C ALA A 214 -42.41 -44.46 -13.77
N THR A 215 -41.62 -44.37 -12.69
CA THR A 215 -42.17 -44.29 -11.33
C THR A 215 -42.25 -42.82 -10.84
N SER A 216 -43.17 -42.54 -9.94
CA SER A 216 -43.27 -41.22 -9.27
C SER A 216 -42.01 -40.91 -8.43
N LEU A 217 -41.26 -41.94 -7.99
CA LEU A 217 -40.01 -41.79 -7.28
C LEU A 217 -38.92 -41.19 -8.18
N GLU A 218 -38.80 -41.68 -9.43
CA GLU A 218 -37.83 -41.15 -10.41
C GLU A 218 -38.10 -39.68 -10.72
N LEU A 219 -39.39 -39.33 -10.96
CA LEU A 219 -39.79 -37.95 -11.19
C LEU A 219 -39.49 -37.03 -9.99
N SER A 220 -39.80 -37.52 -8.77
CA SER A 220 -39.51 -36.73 -7.56
C SER A 220 -38.03 -36.47 -7.38
N ARG A 221 -37.16 -37.44 -7.69
CA ARG A 221 -35.71 -37.29 -7.65
C ARG A 221 -35.21 -36.30 -8.71
N ALA A 222 -35.71 -36.37 -9.93
CA ALA A 222 -35.37 -35.41 -10.98
C ALA A 222 -35.79 -33.98 -10.61
N LYS A 223 -36.98 -33.79 -10.08
CA LYS A 223 -37.49 -32.49 -9.58
C LYS A 223 -36.62 -31.98 -8.40
N ALA A 224 -36.21 -32.84 -7.48
CA ALA A 224 -35.38 -32.48 -6.36
C ALA A 224 -33.99 -31.93 -6.85
N LEU A 225 -33.39 -32.63 -7.82
CA LEU A 225 -32.16 -32.16 -8.44
C LEU A 225 -32.32 -30.83 -9.17
N GLN A 226 -33.39 -30.66 -9.93
CA GLN A 226 -33.74 -29.42 -10.63
C GLN A 226 -33.86 -28.25 -9.65
N TYR A 227 -34.54 -28.39 -8.51
CA TYR A 227 -34.68 -27.35 -7.51
C TYR A 227 -33.37 -27.09 -6.75
N GLU A 228 -32.52 -28.11 -6.54
CA GLU A 228 -31.17 -27.95 -5.98
C GLU A 228 -30.35 -26.98 -6.84
N PHE A 229 -30.36 -27.17 -8.16
CA PHE A 229 -29.62 -26.29 -9.08
C PHE A 229 -30.29 -24.91 -9.22
N ARG A 230 -31.59 -24.82 -9.28
CA ARG A 230 -32.31 -23.52 -9.30
C ARG A 230 -31.98 -22.67 -8.07
N ALA A 231 -31.81 -23.28 -6.90
CA ALA A 231 -31.49 -22.60 -5.66
C ALA A 231 -30.10 -21.96 -5.66
N GLN A 232 -29.19 -22.37 -6.56
CA GLN A 232 -27.83 -21.78 -6.66
C GLN A 232 -27.85 -20.43 -7.41
N LYS A 233 -28.82 -20.22 -8.32
CA LYS A 233 -28.86 -19.02 -9.19
C LYS A 233 -28.84 -17.68 -8.42
N PRO A 234 -29.69 -17.47 -7.39
CA PRO A 234 -29.70 -16.21 -6.66
C PRO A 234 -28.36 -15.87 -6.00
N ALA A 235 -27.66 -16.88 -5.48
CA ALA A 235 -26.34 -16.69 -4.86
C ALA A 235 -25.28 -16.26 -5.88
N LEU A 236 -25.27 -16.85 -7.07
CA LEU A 236 -24.36 -16.47 -8.16
C LEU A 236 -24.65 -15.06 -8.70
N VAL A 237 -25.93 -14.69 -8.86
CA VAL A 237 -26.32 -13.32 -9.24
C VAL A 237 -25.85 -12.30 -8.19
N GLN A 238 -26.01 -12.61 -6.91
CA GLN A 238 -25.49 -11.75 -5.83
C GLN A 238 -23.98 -11.64 -5.88
N GLN A 239 -23.26 -12.73 -6.16
CA GLN A 239 -21.81 -12.73 -6.28
C GLN A 239 -21.35 -11.88 -7.48
N GLN A 240 -21.99 -12.00 -8.63
CA GLN A 240 -21.76 -11.16 -9.81
C GLN A 240 -21.92 -9.67 -9.47
N ASN A 241 -23.02 -9.30 -8.79
CA ASN A 241 -23.25 -7.92 -8.38
C ASN A 241 -22.18 -7.39 -7.43
N ARG A 242 -21.72 -8.17 -6.46
CA ARG A 242 -20.61 -7.77 -5.56
C ARG A 242 -19.32 -7.47 -6.31
N TYR A 243 -18.97 -8.26 -7.32
CA TYR A 243 -17.79 -7.97 -8.14
C TYR A 243 -17.95 -6.69 -8.96
N ARG A 244 -19.14 -6.45 -9.54
CA ARG A 244 -19.45 -5.20 -10.24
C ARG A 244 -19.35 -3.98 -9.32
N GLU A 245 -19.89 -4.07 -8.10
CA GLU A 245 -19.77 -3.03 -7.08
C GLU A 245 -18.30 -2.75 -6.72
N THR A 246 -17.51 -3.79 -6.53
CA THR A 246 -16.07 -3.68 -6.24
C THR A 246 -15.34 -2.98 -7.39
N LEU A 247 -15.58 -3.39 -8.64
CA LEU A 247 -15.00 -2.74 -9.82
C LEU A 247 -15.45 -1.29 -9.96
N ALA A 248 -16.71 -0.98 -9.68
CA ALA A 248 -17.21 0.39 -9.73
C ALA A 248 -16.49 1.30 -8.73
N VAL A 249 -16.27 0.84 -7.51
CA VAL A 249 -15.50 1.58 -6.49
C VAL A 249 -14.04 1.76 -6.92
N LEU A 250 -13.39 0.68 -7.37
CA LEU A 250 -11.97 0.71 -7.78
C LEU A 250 -11.73 1.62 -8.99
N THR A 251 -12.68 1.66 -9.93
CA THR A 251 -12.57 2.49 -11.15
C THR A 251 -13.18 3.89 -11.00
N GLY A 252 -13.68 4.25 -9.81
CA GLY A 252 -14.34 5.53 -9.57
C GLY A 252 -15.58 5.76 -10.44
N SER A 253 -16.27 4.68 -10.85
CA SER A 253 -17.40 4.71 -11.77
C SER A 253 -18.70 4.25 -11.09
N ARG A 254 -19.84 4.41 -11.78
CA ARG A 254 -21.09 3.80 -11.34
C ARG A 254 -21.19 2.34 -11.81
N ILE A 255 -21.95 1.51 -11.10
CA ILE A 255 -22.14 0.07 -11.42
C ILE A 255 -22.59 -0.14 -12.88
N GLN A 256 -23.46 0.72 -13.38
CA GLN A 256 -23.98 0.66 -14.76
C GLN A 256 -22.89 0.91 -15.83
N GLY A 257 -21.75 1.49 -15.44
CA GLY A 257 -20.60 1.71 -16.32
C GLY A 257 -19.67 0.51 -16.45
N ILE A 258 -19.90 -0.57 -15.69
CA ILE A 258 -19.16 -1.81 -15.79
C ILE A 258 -19.82 -2.69 -16.86
N VAL A 259 -19.18 -2.77 -18.02
CA VAL A 259 -19.65 -3.58 -19.15
C VAL A 259 -19.47 -5.07 -18.80
N THR A 260 -20.52 -5.86 -19.04
CA THR A 260 -20.57 -7.29 -18.79
C THR A 260 -20.69 -8.06 -20.11
N GLY A 261 -20.28 -9.34 -20.10
CA GLY A 261 -20.46 -10.23 -21.26
C GLY A 261 -19.25 -10.33 -22.20
N GLN A 262 -18.10 -9.71 -21.87
CA GLN A 262 -16.84 -9.84 -22.64
C GLN A 262 -15.83 -10.76 -21.95
N THR A 263 -16.22 -11.41 -20.84
CA THR A 263 -15.30 -12.15 -19.94
C THR A 263 -14.99 -13.59 -20.37
N ALA A 264 -15.67 -14.12 -21.39
CA ALA A 264 -15.55 -15.54 -21.79
C ALA A 264 -14.13 -15.96 -22.21
N GLY A 265 -13.31 -15.04 -22.76
CA GLY A 265 -11.94 -15.33 -23.15
C GLY A 265 -10.98 -15.50 -21.99
N LEU A 266 -11.22 -14.80 -20.89
CA LEU A 266 -10.31 -14.77 -19.74
C LEU A 266 -10.16 -16.14 -19.04
N LEU A 267 -11.27 -16.87 -18.83
CA LEU A 267 -11.20 -18.20 -18.20
C LEU A 267 -10.59 -19.27 -19.12
N ALA A 268 -10.71 -19.10 -20.43
CA ALA A 268 -10.06 -20.00 -21.40
C ALA A 268 -8.52 -19.84 -21.34
N SER A 269 -8.02 -18.61 -21.19
CA SER A 269 -6.58 -18.33 -21.07
C SER A 269 -5.95 -18.90 -19.81
N ALA A 270 -6.74 -19.17 -18.74
CA ALA A 270 -6.25 -19.71 -17.48
C ALA A 270 -5.45 -21.02 -17.66
N ASN A 271 -5.81 -21.87 -18.62
CA ASN A 271 -5.15 -23.16 -18.86
C ASN A 271 -3.71 -23.00 -19.41
N SER A 272 -3.41 -21.89 -20.07
CA SER A 272 -2.10 -21.60 -20.72
C SER A 272 -1.31 -20.54 -19.96
N MET A 273 -1.80 -20.06 -18.82
CA MET A 273 -1.10 -19.03 -18.07
C MET A 273 0.23 -19.51 -17.50
N SER A 274 1.23 -18.69 -17.73
CA SER A 274 2.56 -18.85 -17.19
C SER A 274 3.03 -17.51 -16.62
N TRP A 275 4.03 -17.53 -15.75
CA TRP A 275 4.60 -16.32 -15.17
C TRP A 275 6.11 -16.43 -15.04
N ALA A 276 6.78 -15.31 -15.15
CA ALA A 276 8.19 -15.17 -14.86
C ALA A 276 8.47 -13.85 -14.16
N ILE A 277 9.51 -13.85 -13.35
CA ILE A 277 10.11 -12.65 -12.76
C ILE A 277 11.58 -12.67 -13.10
N ASP A 278 12.07 -11.60 -13.71
CA ASP A 278 13.46 -11.50 -14.18
C ASP A 278 14.44 -11.51 -12.98
N LYS A 279 14.13 -10.74 -11.93
CA LYS A 279 14.99 -10.58 -10.74
C LYS A 279 14.17 -10.66 -9.45
N PRO A 280 13.81 -11.86 -8.98
CA PRO A 280 12.91 -12.01 -7.83
C PRO A 280 13.44 -11.37 -6.56
N VAL A 281 14.74 -11.44 -6.29
CA VAL A 281 15.37 -10.79 -5.13
C VAL A 281 15.19 -9.26 -5.20
N VAL A 282 15.45 -8.67 -6.36
CA VAL A 282 15.29 -7.21 -6.57
C VAL A 282 13.83 -6.80 -6.38
N ALA A 283 12.88 -7.60 -6.88
CA ALA A 283 11.45 -7.37 -6.70
C ALA A 283 11.06 -7.38 -5.21
N LEU A 284 11.61 -8.30 -4.42
CA LEU A 284 11.35 -8.38 -2.97
C LEU A 284 11.97 -7.20 -2.20
N VAL A 285 13.22 -6.82 -2.51
CA VAL A 285 13.89 -5.65 -1.91
C VAL A 285 13.13 -4.36 -2.23
N LYS A 286 12.60 -4.23 -3.43
CA LYS A 286 11.81 -3.07 -3.87
C LYS A 286 10.33 -3.18 -3.53
N ALA A 287 9.89 -4.23 -2.84
CA ALA A 287 8.49 -4.37 -2.44
C ALA A 287 8.05 -3.14 -1.62
N PRO A 288 6.89 -2.54 -1.90
CA PRO A 288 6.42 -1.34 -1.20
C PRO A 288 6.43 -1.49 0.33
N ALA A 289 6.08 -2.68 0.83
CA ALA A 289 6.07 -2.97 2.26
C ALA A 289 7.48 -2.96 2.89
N VAL A 290 8.53 -3.38 2.14
CA VAL A 290 9.93 -3.28 2.57
C VAL A 290 10.40 -1.84 2.54
N LEU A 291 10.06 -1.08 1.49
CA LEU A 291 10.41 0.34 1.37
C LEU A 291 9.76 1.18 2.48
N LEU A 292 8.51 0.86 2.88
CA LEU A 292 7.85 1.45 4.03
C LEU A 292 8.63 1.18 5.33
N ALA A 293 9.00 -0.07 5.58
CA ALA A 293 9.76 -0.45 6.76
C ALA A 293 11.16 0.21 6.78
N THR A 294 11.85 0.26 5.64
CA THR A 294 13.13 0.96 5.47
C THR A 294 13.02 2.45 5.79
N SER A 295 11.94 3.09 5.33
CA SER A 295 11.68 4.51 5.61
C SER A 295 11.40 4.76 7.09
N ASN A 296 10.73 3.83 7.78
CA ASN A 296 10.51 3.91 9.23
C ASN A 296 11.83 3.78 10.01
N VAL A 297 12.75 2.90 9.60
CA VAL A 297 14.09 2.79 10.19
C VAL A 297 14.85 4.09 10.00
N ALA A 298 14.86 4.66 8.79
CA ALA A 298 15.51 5.94 8.52
C ALA A 298 14.94 7.09 9.38
N ASN A 299 13.63 7.08 9.62
CA ASN A 299 12.96 8.03 10.51
C ASN A 299 13.39 7.85 11.97
N ALA A 300 13.48 6.61 12.47
CA ALA A 300 13.92 6.30 13.83
C ALA A 300 15.38 6.74 14.07
N PHE A 301 16.27 6.48 13.11
CA PHE A 301 17.65 6.98 13.13
C PHE A 301 17.72 8.52 13.23
N ALA A 302 16.91 9.20 12.45
CA ALA A 302 16.86 10.65 12.46
C ALA A 302 16.34 11.21 13.81
N LEU A 303 15.38 10.54 14.45
CA LEU A 303 14.89 10.89 15.80
C LEU A 303 15.96 10.67 16.87
N THR A 304 16.72 9.58 16.80
CA THR A 304 17.85 9.31 17.69
C THR A 304 18.95 10.37 17.53
N ASP A 305 19.27 10.75 16.30
CA ASP A 305 20.22 11.82 15.99
C ASP A 305 19.75 13.18 16.54
N GLU A 306 18.45 13.52 16.41
CA GLU A 306 17.89 14.76 16.99
C GLU A 306 17.98 14.75 18.52
N ALA A 307 17.66 13.62 19.16
CA ALA A 307 17.78 13.47 20.60
C ALA A 307 19.24 13.59 21.06
N GLN A 308 20.18 13.05 20.32
CA GLN A 308 21.63 13.20 20.58
C GLN A 308 22.08 14.65 20.40
N ALA A 309 21.68 15.33 19.32
CA ALA A 309 21.98 16.72 19.06
C ALA A 309 21.44 17.67 20.15
N SER A 310 20.35 17.26 20.82
CA SER A 310 19.76 18.02 21.93
C SER A 310 20.60 18.06 23.20
N LEU A 311 21.62 17.21 23.33
CA LEU A 311 22.59 17.27 24.43
C LEU A 311 23.60 18.43 24.29
N TYR A 312 23.72 19.00 23.10
CA TYR A 312 24.70 20.07 22.79
C TYR A 312 24.05 21.45 22.84
N PRO A 313 24.85 22.52 23.00
CA PRO A 313 24.36 23.89 23.01
C PRO A 313 23.76 24.27 21.65
N GLN A 314 22.73 25.10 21.69
CA GLN A 314 22.08 25.68 20.50
C GLN A 314 22.64 27.10 20.32
N VAL A 315 23.04 27.43 19.11
CA VAL A 315 23.53 28.77 18.75
C VAL A 315 22.56 29.37 17.73
N SER A 316 22.04 30.54 18.05
CA SER A 316 21.24 31.35 17.14
C SER A 316 21.76 32.77 16.99
N ILE A 317 21.45 33.40 15.88
CA ILE A 317 21.75 34.79 15.61
C ILE A 317 20.45 35.51 15.37
N THR A 318 20.11 36.45 16.26
CA THR A 318 18.94 37.29 16.08
C THR A 318 19.34 38.66 15.54
N GLY A 319 18.74 39.09 14.46
CA GLY A 319 18.92 40.43 13.88
C GLY A 319 17.63 41.25 13.99
N VAL A 320 17.73 42.52 14.33
CA VAL A 320 16.62 43.47 14.32
C VAL A 320 17.06 44.75 13.62
N LEU A 321 16.24 45.21 12.69
CA LEU A 321 16.37 46.48 11.99
C LEU A 321 15.04 47.20 12.03
N GLY A 322 14.98 48.36 12.73
CA GLY A 322 13.71 49.02 12.91
C GLY A 322 13.82 50.37 13.57
N VAL A 323 12.71 50.80 14.14
CA VAL A 323 12.61 52.03 14.91
C VAL A 323 12.02 51.75 16.30
N LEU A 324 12.47 52.46 17.30
CA LEU A 324 12.02 52.40 18.68
C LEU A 324 11.75 53.78 19.23
N ASN A 325 10.60 54.03 19.79
CA ASN A 325 10.30 55.17 20.64
C ASN A 325 10.10 54.67 22.09
N GLY A 326 10.99 55.08 23.02
CA GLY A 326 10.90 54.72 24.42
C GLY A 326 10.21 55.74 25.31
N GLY A 327 9.73 56.86 24.73
CA GLY A 327 9.06 57.96 25.48
C GLY A 327 7.61 58.20 25.12
N GLY A 328 6.99 57.34 24.31
CA GLY A 328 5.59 57.50 23.85
C GLY A 328 5.18 56.54 22.76
N LEU A 329 3.92 56.63 22.36
CA LEU A 329 3.32 55.76 21.34
C LEU A 329 3.31 56.43 19.92
N SER A 330 4.21 57.43 19.68
CA SER A 330 4.34 58.12 18.40
C SER A 330 5.55 57.57 17.61
N LEU A 331 5.38 57.36 16.29
CA LEU A 331 6.50 57.01 15.40
C LEU A 331 7.32 58.23 14.99
N GLY A 332 6.84 59.48 15.20
CA GLY A 332 7.52 60.71 14.80
C GLY A 332 8.85 60.98 15.57
N ASP A 333 8.92 60.50 16.81
CA ASP A 333 10.13 60.65 17.68
C ASP A 333 10.93 59.33 17.81
N ALA A 334 10.67 58.38 16.91
CA ALA A 334 11.30 57.06 16.98
C ALA A 334 12.74 57.11 16.46
N GLN A 335 13.64 56.48 17.20
CA GLN A 335 15.07 56.32 16.85
C GLN A 335 15.33 55.02 16.09
N GLY A 336 16.23 55.06 15.11
CA GLY A 336 16.64 53.86 14.39
C GLY A 336 17.34 52.85 15.32
N GLN A 337 16.83 51.58 15.32
CA GLN A 337 17.40 50.49 16.10
C GLN A 337 18.07 49.49 15.13
N ARG A 338 19.29 49.09 15.45
CA ARG A 338 19.98 47.98 14.78
C ARG A 338 20.59 47.08 15.87
N LEU A 339 20.23 45.79 15.82
CA LEU A 339 20.69 44.78 16.75
C LEU A 339 21.14 43.55 15.98
N VAL A 340 22.29 43.02 16.31
CA VAL A 340 22.75 41.68 15.92
C VAL A 340 23.22 41.00 17.21
N GLN A 341 22.49 39.96 17.60
CA GLN A 341 22.70 39.30 18.88
C GLN A 341 22.92 37.80 18.68
N PRO A 342 24.15 37.30 18.79
CA PRO A 342 24.38 35.88 18.90
C PRO A 342 23.94 35.40 20.30
N THR A 343 23.20 34.28 20.34
CA THR A 343 22.68 33.66 21.57
C THR A 343 23.11 32.21 21.60
N LEU A 344 23.67 31.78 22.75
CA LEU A 344 24.00 30.41 23.04
C LEU A 344 23.09 29.93 24.18
N ARG A 345 22.36 28.85 23.94
CA ARG A 345 21.46 28.25 24.93
C ARG A 345 21.88 26.80 25.17
N TRP A 346 22.13 26.45 26.42
CA TRP A 346 22.49 25.09 26.82
C TRP A 346 21.75 24.68 28.09
N SER A 347 20.97 23.60 28.00
CA SER A 347 20.08 23.15 29.10
C SER A 347 20.81 22.23 30.07
N LEU A 348 21.86 22.72 30.71
CA LEU A 348 22.70 21.92 31.61
C LEU A 348 21.94 21.36 32.83
N LEU A 349 20.97 22.11 33.39
CA LEU A 349 20.18 21.67 34.53
C LEU A 349 19.24 20.51 34.19
N ASN A 350 18.90 20.35 32.92
CA ASN A 350 18.02 19.29 32.43
C ASN A 350 18.78 18.14 31.77
N PHE A 351 20.10 18.06 31.96
CA PHE A 351 20.94 17.09 31.23
C PHE A 351 20.58 15.64 31.52
N ALA A 352 20.12 15.33 32.73
CA ALA A 352 19.64 13.99 33.11
C ALA A 352 18.38 13.60 32.30
N ALA A 353 17.43 14.52 32.11
CA ALA A 353 16.25 14.31 31.29
C ALA A 353 16.59 14.15 29.80
N LEU A 354 17.51 14.97 29.27
CA LEU A 354 17.98 14.85 27.89
C LEU A 354 18.64 13.50 27.62
N LYS A 355 19.47 13.00 28.56
CA LYS A 355 20.06 11.65 28.46
C LYS A 355 19.01 10.55 28.55
N ALA A 356 17.94 10.74 29.37
CA ALA A 356 16.84 9.78 29.41
C ALA A 356 16.09 9.74 28.08
N ASN A 357 15.82 10.91 27.47
CA ASN A 357 15.18 10.99 26.16
C ASN A 357 16.03 10.31 25.07
N LEU A 358 17.35 10.49 25.08
CA LEU A 358 18.24 9.78 24.14
C LEU A 358 18.19 8.26 24.34
N ARG A 359 18.17 7.79 25.59
CA ARG A 359 18.01 6.33 25.84
C ARG A 359 16.66 5.79 25.38
N ALA A 360 15.59 6.56 25.58
CA ALA A 360 14.27 6.20 25.07
C ALA A 360 14.27 6.13 23.53
N ALA A 361 14.82 7.14 22.85
CA ALA A 361 14.91 7.13 21.39
C ALA A 361 15.70 5.92 20.86
N LYS A 362 16.81 5.54 21.51
CA LYS A 362 17.58 4.33 21.15
C LYS A 362 16.81 3.03 21.34
N LEU A 363 15.96 2.95 22.38
CA LEU A 363 15.10 1.78 22.57
C LEU A 363 13.99 1.72 21.53
N GLU A 364 13.39 2.86 21.19
CA GLU A 364 12.41 2.96 20.09
C GLU A 364 13.03 2.62 18.73
N GLU A 365 14.25 3.01 18.48
CA GLU A 365 15.03 2.60 17.30
C GLU A 365 15.16 1.07 17.21
N GLN A 366 15.49 0.40 18.32
CA GLN A 366 15.54 -1.08 18.38
C GLN A 366 14.18 -1.71 18.08
N VAL A 367 13.08 -1.15 18.64
CA VAL A 367 11.71 -1.62 18.31
C VAL A 367 11.41 -1.54 16.82
N VAL A 368 11.84 -0.46 16.17
CA VAL A 368 11.64 -0.28 14.71
C VAL A 368 12.51 -1.24 13.90
N LEU A 369 13.72 -1.55 14.36
CA LEU A 369 14.58 -2.56 13.72
C LEU A 369 13.98 -3.97 13.81
N GLU A 370 13.45 -4.37 14.96
CA GLU A 370 12.69 -5.63 15.11
C GLU A 370 11.46 -5.69 14.19
N ALA A 371 10.75 -4.56 14.06
CA ALA A 371 9.61 -4.46 13.14
C ALA A 371 10.05 -4.58 11.67
N TYR A 372 11.21 -4.06 11.30
CA TYR A 372 11.82 -4.18 9.97
C TYR A 372 12.16 -5.63 9.65
N GLU A 373 12.82 -6.34 10.55
CA GLU A 373 13.14 -7.77 10.39
C GLU A 373 11.87 -8.62 10.25
N LYS A 374 10.88 -8.37 11.11
CA LYS A 374 9.56 -9.03 11.01
C LYS A 374 8.89 -8.76 9.65
N GLN A 375 9.01 -7.54 9.13
CA GLN A 375 8.43 -7.20 7.83
C GLN A 375 9.09 -7.98 6.68
N TRP A 376 10.41 -8.14 6.72
CA TRP A 376 11.12 -8.99 5.78
C TRP A 376 10.63 -10.44 5.82
N LEU A 377 10.57 -11.05 6.99
CA LEU A 377 10.04 -12.41 7.15
C LEU A 377 8.61 -12.54 6.59
N THR A 378 7.79 -11.50 6.81
CA THR A 378 6.41 -11.46 6.29
C THR A 378 6.38 -11.44 4.76
N VAL A 379 7.24 -10.64 4.14
CA VAL A 379 7.32 -10.53 2.66
C VAL A 379 7.83 -11.82 2.06
N LEU A 380 8.88 -12.42 2.63
CA LEU A 380 9.44 -13.70 2.18
C LEU A 380 8.41 -14.83 2.28
N ASN A 381 7.74 -14.96 3.43
CA ASN A 381 6.70 -15.98 3.62
C ASN A 381 5.52 -15.78 2.67
N ARG A 382 5.12 -14.53 2.41
CA ARG A 382 4.06 -14.23 1.44
C ARG A 382 4.46 -14.64 0.02
N ALA A 383 5.69 -14.38 -0.40
CA ALA A 383 6.21 -14.79 -1.70
C ALA A 383 6.23 -16.32 -1.85
N ASP A 384 6.78 -17.03 -0.88
CA ASP A 384 6.83 -18.51 -0.88
C ASP A 384 5.42 -19.13 -0.89
N THR A 385 4.52 -18.59 -0.07
CA THR A 385 3.12 -19.03 -0.03
C THR A 385 2.42 -18.79 -1.37
N ALA A 386 2.61 -17.63 -2.00
CA ALA A 386 2.00 -17.31 -3.29
C ALA A 386 2.50 -18.26 -4.40
N ILE A 387 3.79 -18.57 -4.43
CA ILE A 387 4.38 -19.55 -5.36
C ILE A 387 3.77 -20.93 -5.15
N SER A 388 3.75 -21.41 -3.91
CA SER A 388 3.22 -22.73 -3.56
C SER A 388 1.73 -22.87 -3.90
N GLN A 389 0.93 -21.83 -3.63
CA GLN A 389 -0.50 -21.80 -3.96
C GLN A 389 -0.75 -21.79 -5.46
N TRP A 390 0.05 -21.04 -6.23
CA TRP A 390 -0.01 -21.06 -7.68
C TRP A 390 0.27 -22.46 -8.24
N GLN A 391 1.37 -23.09 -7.85
CA GLN A 391 1.75 -24.44 -8.29
C GLN A 391 0.70 -25.49 -7.95
N SER A 392 0.20 -25.48 -6.70
CA SER A 392 -0.87 -26.38 -6.27
C SER A 392 -2.16 -26.20 -7.07
N GLN A 393 -2.52 -24.96 -7.39
CA GLN A 393 -3.74 -24.68 -8.15
C GLN A 393 -3.61 -25.10 -9.63
N GLN A 394 -2.42 -24.94 -10.23
CA GLN A 394 -2.15 -25.48 -11.58
C GLN A 394 -2.31 -27.01 -11.62
N GLN A 395 -1.73 -27.72 -10.67
CA GLN A 395 -1.86 -29.18 -10.57
C GLN A 395 -3.33 -29.59 -10.38
N ARG A 396 -4.05 -28.91 -9.49
CA ARG A 396 -5.48 -29.16 -9.28
C ARG A 396 -6.29 -28.94 -10.55
N LEU A 397 -6.06 -27.86 -11.28
CA LEU A 397 -6.75 -27.58 -12.52
C LEU A 397 -6.54 -28.69 -13.56
N ALA A 398 -5.31 -29.17 -13.73
CA ALA A 398 -5.01 -30.27 -14.64
C ALA A 398 -5.77 -31.57 -14.30
N LEU A 399 -5.92 -31.88 -13.01
CA LEU A 399 -6.71 -33.02 -12.55
C LEU A 399 -8.20 -32.83 -12.78
N LEU A 400 -8.74 -31.63 -12.57
CA LEU A 400 -10.16 -31.34 -12.77
C LEU A 400 -10.55 -31.30 -14.26
N VAL A 401 -9.66 -30.91 -15.14
CA VAL A 401 -9.85 -31.03 -16.60
C VAL A 401 -10.04 -32.52 -16.99
N ASN A 402 -9.21 -33.42 -16.46
CA ASN A 402 -9.36 -34.85 -16.71
C ASN A 402 -10.64 -35.42 -16.07
N ARG A 403 -11.00 -34.98 -14.86
CA ARG A 403 -12.25 -35.38 -14.19
C ARG A 403 -13.47 -35.03 -15.03
N GLN A 404 -13.54 -33.78 -15.52
CA GLN A 404 -14.65 -33.32 -16.36
C GLN A 404 -14.75 -34.13 -17.66
N ARG A 405 -13.61 -34.44 -18.31
CA ARG A 405 -13.59 -35.29 -19.52
C ARG A 405 -14.18 -36.67 -19.25
N PHE A 406 -13.75 -37.34 -18.17
CA PHE A 406 -14.27 -38.68 -17.83
C PHE A 406 -15.73 -38.65 -17.38
N ALA A 407 -16.16 -37.60 -16.65
CA ALA A 407 -17.56 -37.43 -16.30
C ALA A 407 -18.46 -37.24 -17.55
N GLN A 408 -17.98 -36.48 -18.53
CA GLN A 408 -18.66 -36.33 -19.82
C GLN A 408 -18.76 -37.65 -20.59
N GLU A 409 -17.71 -38.45 -20.64
CA GLU A 409 -17.69 -39.77 -21.27
C GLU A 409 -18.70 -40.72 -20.56
N ALA A 410 -18.67 -40.75 -19.22
CA ALA A 410 -19.58 -41.57 -18.40
C ALA A 410 -21.07 -41.17 -18.63
N HIS A 411 -21.36 -39.84 -18.58
CA HIS A 411 -22.70 -39.34 -18.84
C HIS A 411 -23.22 -39.76 -20.25
N THR A 412 -22.38 -39.62 -21.27
CA THR A 412 -22.72 -39.95 -22.65
C THR A 412 -23.09 -41.44 -22.77
N GLN A 413 -22.29 -42.34 -22.16
CA GLN A 413 -22.53 -43.76 -22.13
C GLN A 413 -23.78 -44.13 -21.32
N ALA A 414 -23.97 -43.50 -20.14
CA ALA A 414 -25.14 -43.74 -19.30
C ALA A 414 -26.41 -43.29 -20.02
N LYS A 415 -26.43 -42.16 -20.72
CA LYS A 415 -27.53 -41.68 -21.51
C LYS A 415 -27.95 -42.68 -22.57
N SER A 416 -27.02 -43.17 -23.41
CA SER A 416 -27.30 -44.17 -24.45
C SER A 416 -27.89 -45.47 -23.86
N ARG A 417 -27.27 -46.02 -22.80
CA ARG A 417 -27.75 -47.24 -22.15
C ARG A 417 -29.10 -47.08 -21.49
N TYR A 418 -29.42 -45.91 -20.94
CA TYR A 418 -30.75 -45.64 -20.40
C TYR A 418 -31.79 -45.53 -21.51
N GLU A 419 -31.49 -44.86 -22.61
CA GLU A 419 -32.38 -44.78 -23.79
C GLU A 419 -32.66 -46.15 -24.41
N GLU A 420 -31.70 -47.09 -24.34
CA GLU A 420 -31.80 -48.48 -24.76
C GLU A 420 -32.51 -49.39 -23.72
N GLY A 421 -32.80 -48.85 -22.52
CA GLY A 421 -33.45 -49.60 -21.44
C GLY A 421 -32.54 -50.58 -20.71
N ILE A 422 -31.21 -50.46 -20.86
CA ILE A 422 -30.19 -51.36 -20.30
C ILE A 422 -29.89 -51.03 -18.83
N ILE A 423 -29.95 -49.75 -18.44
CA ILE A 423 -29.70 -49.29 -17.05
C ILE A 423 -30.93 -48.57 -16.51
N PRO A 424 -31.12 -48.56 -15.17
CA PRO A 424 -32.17 -47.78 -14.54
C PRO A 424 -31.89 -46.28 -14.62
N TYR A 425 -32.96 -45.48 -14.53
CA TYR A 425 -32.84 -44.01 -14.52
C TYR A 425 -31.91 -43.46 -13.46
N LEU A 426 -31.81 -44.12 -12.33
CA LEU A 426 -30.96 -43.69 -11.23
C LEU A 426 -29.48 -43.64 -11.65
N ASP A 427 -28.96 -44.64 -12.36
CA ASP A 427 -27.57 -44.68 -12.82
C ASP A 427 -27.31 -43.57 -13.84
N TYR A 428 -28.25 -43.24 -14.70
CA TYR A 428 -28.16 -42.10 -15.62
C TYR A 428 -28.17 -40.77 -14.85
N LEU A 429 -29.06 -40.61 -13.85
CA LEU A 429 -29.13 -39.41 -13.01
C LEU A 429 -27.87 -39.16 -12.24
N ASP A 430 -27.24 -40.21 -11.71
CA ASP A 430 -25.96 -40.11 -10.99
C ASP A 430 -24.83 -39.65 -11.93
N ALA A 431 -24.75 -40.24 -13.14
CA ALA A 431 -23.78 -39.79 -14.14
C ALA A 431 -23.98 -38.33 -14.61
N GLN A 432 -25.25 -37.91 -14.74
CA GLN A 432 -25.62 -36.54 -15.06
C GLN A 432 -25.20 -35.59 -13.93
N ARG A 433 -25.46 -35.93 -12.68
CA ARG A 433 -25.07 -35.13 -11.51
C ARG A 433 -23.56 -34.97 -11.42
N ASP A 434 -22.80 -36.04 -11.66
CA ASP A 434 -21.33 -35.99 -11.67
C ASP A 434 -20.79 -35.07 -12.77
N LEU A 435 -21.37 -35.11 -13.96
CA LEU A 435 -21.01 -34.18 -15.04
C LEU A 435 -21.25 -32.72 -14.63
N LEU A 436 -22.49 -32.40 -14.19
CA LEU A 436 -22.88 -31.05 -13.80
C LEU A 436 -21.96 -30.49 -12.68
N SER A 437 -21.64 -31.33 -11.69
CA SER A 437 -20.71 -30.99 -10.60
C SER A 437 -19.32 -30.73 -11.13
N SER A 438 -18.80 -31.57 -12.04
CA SER A 438 -17.43 -31.42 -12.60
C SER A 438 -17.27 -30.16 -13.44
N GLU A 439 -18.28 -29.76 -14.20
CA GLU A 439 -18.31 -28.51 -14.97
C GLU A 439 -18.24 -27.29 -14.05
N SER A 440 -19.08 -27.24 -13.02
CA SER A 440 -19.06 -26.15 -12.04
C SER A 440 -17.72 -26.05 -11.31
N GLU A 441 -17.14 -27.19 -10.89
CA GLU A 441 -15.83 -27.22 -10.24
C GLU A 441 -14.69 -26.75 -11.17
N LEU A 442 -14.76 -27.06 -12.44
CA LEU A 442 -13.77 -26.62 -13.42
C LEU A 442 -13.77 -25.09 -13.57
N VAL A 443 -14.96 -24.46 -13.65
CA VAL A 443 -15.09 -22.99 -13.70
C VAL A 443 -14.53 -22.36 -12.44
N VAL A 444 -14.86 -22.90 -11.26
CA VAL A 444 -14.32 -22.43 -9.98
C VAL A 444 -12.80 -22.55 -9.94
N ALA A 445 -12.23 -23.67 -10.40
CA ALA A 445 -10.80 -23.89 -10.41
C ALA A 445 -10.02 -22.93 -11.33
N ARG A 446 -10.57 -22.62 -12.51
CA ARG A 446 -10.03 -21.62 -13.43
C ARG A 446 -10.05 -20.23 -12.81
N THR A 447 -11.18 -19.83 -12.22
CA THR A 447 -11.30 -18.53 -11.51
C THR A 447 -10.30 -18.43 -10.37
N GLN A 448 -10.12 -19.50 -9.59
CA GLN A 448 -9.13 -19.55 -8.51
C GLN A 448 -7.70 -19.45 -9.05
N LEU A 449 -7.38 -20.05 -10.20
CA LEU A 449 -6.04 -19.92 -10.78
C LEU A 449 -5.71 -18.46 -11.15
N LEU A 450 -6.66 -17.72 -11.73
CA LEU A 450 -6.51 -16.30 -12.03
C LEU A 450 -6.31 -15.47 -10.75
N ALA A 451 -7.05 -15.79 -9.71
CA ALA A 451 -6.87 -15.15 -8.40
C ALA A 451 -5.47 -15.43 -7.80
N ARG A 452 -4.97 -16.68 -7.90
CA ARG A 452 -3.61 -17.04 -7.44
C ARG A 452 -2.53 -16.35 -8.28
N TYR A 453 -2.74 -16.18 -9.58
CA TYR A 453 -1.85 -15.38 -10.41
C TYR A 453 -1.78 -13.93 -9.94
N THR A 454 -2.91 -13.31 -9.66
CA THR A 454 -2.97 -11.94 -9.15
C THR A 454 -2.26 -11.79 -7.79
N GLU A 455 -2.47 -12.73 -6.85
CA GLU A 455 -1.78 -12.74 -5.56
C GLU A 455 -0.27 -12.93 -5.71
N LEU A 456 0.15 -13.77 -6.65
CA LEU A 456 1.55 -13.97 -6.97
C LEU A 456 2.19 -12.67 -7.49
N ARG A 457 1.57 -11.99 -8.45
CA ARG A 457 2.05 -10.70 -8.97
C ARG A 457 2.06 -9.61 -7.89
N ARG A 458 1.10 -9.62 -6.97
CA ARG A 458 1.05 -8.73 -5.81
C ARG A 458 2.18 -9.01 -4.81
N ALA A 459 2.53 -10.27 -4.58
CA ALA A 459 3.66 -10.62 -3.70
C ALA A 459 4.99 -10.07 -4.21
N PHE A 460 5.14 -9.93 -5.53
CA PHE A 460 6.30 -9.36 -6.20
C PHE A 460 6.04 -7.94 -6.76
N ALA A 461 5.24 -7.14 -6.06
CA ALA A 461 4.87 -5.80 -6.49
C ALA A 461 6.07 -4.85 -6.70
N GLY A 462 7.22 -5.11 -6.10
CA GLY A 462 8.44 -4.34 -6.32
C GLY A 462 9.02 -4.42 -7.73
N ASP A 463 8.62 -5.44 -8.53
CA ASP A 463 8.99 -5.58 -9.94
C ASP A 463 8.27 -4.55 -10.84
N TRP A 464 7.06 -4.15 -10.49
CA TRP A 464 6.17 -3.39 -11.36
C TRP A 464 5.56 -2.12 -10.75
N ALA A 465 5.24 -2.10 -9.44
CA ALA A 465 4.52 -0.98 -8.84
C ALA A 465 5.35 0.32 -8.82
N ASN A 466 6.68 0.22 -8.72
CA ASN A 466 7.57 1.38 -8.73
C ASN A 466 7.78 1.94 -10.14
N THR A 467 7.76 1.09 -11.18
CA THR A 467 7.95 1.51 -12.58
C THR A 467 6.72 2.18 -13.17
N LEU A 468 5.51 1.76 -12.76
CA LEU A 468 4.26 2.46 -13.10
C LEU A 468 4.16 3.85 -12.45
N TYR A 469 5.00 4.11 -11.45
CA TYR A 469 5.01 5.38 -10.75
C TYR A 469 5.81 6.46 -11.49
N ASP A 470 6.86 6.06 -12.23
CA ASP A 470 7.78 6.96 -12.91
C ASP A 470 7.32 7.31 -14.36
N ALA A 471 6.24 6.68 -14.83
CA ALA A 471 5.61 6.91 -16.13
C ALA A 471 4.35 7.78 -16.00
#